data_27facc1e3cba7af3ff245c9ac2a84b5b
#
_entry.id   27facc1e3cba7af3ff245c9ac2a84b5b
#
_cell.length_a   1.000
_cell.length_b   1.000
_cell.length_c   1.000
_cell.angle_alpha   90.00
_cell.angle_beta   90.00
_cell.angle_gamma   90.00
#
_symmetry.space_group_name_H-M   'P 1'
#
loop_
_entity.id
_entity.type
_entity.pdbx_description
1 polymer ?
#
loop_
_entity_poly.entity_id
_entity_poly.type
_entity_poly.pdbx_seq_one_letter_code
_entity_poly.pdbx_strand_id
1 'polypeptide(L)'
;MKGFSIFLILVVIIVIGFFVLRKPADAPIVTDTNGTGDEVPNAPNNINEDFDGTKQIDANKSTATWTGSKKLIVDYYDYGTVDVKSGNAVFANGILTGGEVVFDMASINATSTGKNADEDKLTGHLKSDAFFDVAKYPEAKFVITSAAREGGNTYLLSGDLTIKGKTAPVSFPADVIVANGTASIAGTATIDRTIYDVRFGSDKFFQDLGDNVINDEFILEFKAVTK
;
A
#
# COMPACT_ATOMS: atom_id res chain seq x y z
N MET A 1 -7.92 5.88 33.62
CA MET A 1 -6.78 5.64 32.74
C MET A 1 -7.29 5.58 31.31
N LYS A 2 -7.51 6.75 30.71
CA LYS A 2 -8.01 6.95 29.35
C LYS A 2 -7.18 8.08 28.76
N GLY A 3 -6.16 7.77 27.99
CA GLY A 3 -5.29 8.84 27.51
C GLY A 3 -4.19 8.43 26.50
N PHE A 4 -4.36 7.35 25.75
CA PHE A 4 -3.29 6.91 24.83
C PHE A 4 -3.69 6.78 23.35
N SER A 5 -4.96 7.06 23.02
CA SER A 5 -5.48 6.79 21.66
C SER A 5 -5.53 8.01 20.73
N ILE A 6 -5.27 9.22 21.22
CA ILE A 6 -5.45 10.44 20.40
C ILE A 6 -4.17 10.86 19.66
N PHE A 7 -3.00 10.37 20.07
CA PHE A 7 -1.72 10.84 19.50
C PHE A 7 -1.34 10.18 18.16
N LEU A 8 -1.89 9.02 17.85
CA LEU A 8 -1.57 8.30 16.59
C LEU A 8 -2.34 8.83 15.38
N ILE A 9 -3.54 9.38 15.60
CA ILE A 9 -4.40 9.89 14.51
C ILE A 9 -3.89 11.22 13.93
N LEU A 10 -3.19 12.02 14.73
CA LEU A 10 -2.72 13.35 14.32
C LEU A 10 -1.49 13.31 13.40
N VAL A 11 -0.73 12.22 13.41
CA VAL A 11 0.47 12.07 12.55
C VAL A 11 0.08 11.68 11.12
N VAL A 12 -1.00 10.92 10.94
CA VAL A 12 -1.48 10.50 9.61
C VAL A 12 -2.09 11.67 8.83
N ILE A 13 -2.77 12.60 9.50
CA ILE A 13 -3.42 13.76 8.84
C ILE A 13 -2.40 14.79 8.32
N ILE A 14 -1.22 14.90 8.94
CA ILE A 14 -0.19 15.87 8.52
C ILE A 14 0.52 15.46 7.24
N VAL A 15 0.61 14.16 6.93
CA VAL A 15 1.27 13.67 5.70
C VAL A 15 0.38 13.85 4.46
N ILE A 16 -0.94 13.75 4.60
CA ILE A 16 -1.90 13.91 3.48
C ILE A 16 -2.09 15.39 3.09
N GLY A 17 -1.92 16.33 4.01
CA GLY A 17 -2.14 17.78 3.78
C GLY A 17 -1.05 18.49 2.97
N PHE A 18 0.12 17.89 2.76
CA PHE A 18 1.28 18.60 2.15
C PHE A 18 1.42 18.40 0.64
N PHE A 19 0.63 17.51 0.02
CA PHE A 19 0.84 17.13 -1.40
C PHE A 19 -0.11 17.80 -2.42
N VAL A 20 -1.08 18.64 -2.00
CA VAL A 20 -2.14 19.13 -2.93
C VAL A 20 -1.90 20.53 -3.51
N LEU A 21 -0.91 21.32 -3.12
CA LEU A 21 -0.75 22.70 -3.62
C LEU A 21 0.69 23.07 -3.98
N ARG A 22 1.18 22.57 -5.13
CA ARG A 22 2.24 23.27 -5.87
C ARG A 22 1.91 23.36 -7.35
N LYS A 23 1.43 24.54 -7.75
CA LYS A 23 1.38 25.01 -9.14
C LYS A 23 2.82 25.36 -9.57
N PRO A 24 3.27 24.94 -10.77
CA PRO A 24 4.62 25.34 -11.22
C PRO A 24 4.64 26.83 -11.52
N ALA A 25 5.57 27.54 -10.90
CA ALA A 25 5.88 28.92 -11.26
C ALA A 25 7.13 28.90 -12.14
N ASP A 26 7.04 29.62 -13.27
CA ASP A 26 8.13 29.86 -14.20
C ASP A 26 9.34 30.48 -13.48
N ALA A 27 10.51 29.83 -13.57
CA ALA A 27 11.76 30.37 -13.06
C ALA A 27 12.51 31.11 -14.18
N PRO A 28 13.02 32.32 -13.94
CA PRO A 28 13.87 33.00 -14.88
C PRO A 28 15.29 32.38 -14.88
N ILE A 29 15.82 32.21 -16.08
CA ILE A 29 17.22 31.79 -16.32
C ILE A 29 18.15 32.90 -15.84
N VAL A 30 18.92 32.65 -14.80
CA VAL A 30 20.06 33.47 -14.42
C VAL A 30 21.32 32.67 -14.72
N THR A 31 22.02 33.09 -15.75
CA THR A 31 23.44 32.72 -15.98
C THR A 31 24.30 33.51 -15.02
N ASP A 32 24.90 32.87 -14.04
CA ASP A 32 26.02 33.44 -13.33
C ASP A 32 27.19 32.47 -13.31
N THR A 33 28.26 32.91 -13.96
CA THR A 33 29.59 32.31 -13.97
C THR A 33 30.39 32.91 -12.84
N ASN A 34 30.57 32.18 -11.73
CA ASN A 34 31.84 32.06 -11.00
C ASN A 34 31.67 31.25 -9.72
N GLY A 35 32.48 30.23 -9.62
CA GLY A 35 32.44 29.18 -8.65
C GLY A 35 32.68 29.59 -7.20
N THR A 36 32.06 28.88 -6.38
CA THR A 36 32.56 28.14 -5.21
C THR A 36 31.46 27.14 -4.85
N GLY A 37 31.79 25.88 -4.97
CA GLY A 37 30.82 24.82 -4.75
C GLY A 37 30.43 24.75 -3.26
N ASP A 38 29.22 25.23 -2.96
CA ASP A 38 28.51 24.77 -1.80
C ASP A 38 27.80 23.46 -2.24
N GLU A 39 28.48 22.35 -1.97
CA GLU A 39 27.81 21.03 -2.04
C GLU A 39 26.59 21.06 -1.13
N VAL A 40 25.42 21.03 -1.74
CA VAL A 40 24.17 20.65 -1.03
C VAL A 40 24.49 19.34 -0.32
N PRO A 41 24.32 19.22 1.01
CA PRO A 41 24.60 17.97 1.72
C PRO A 41 23.73 16.89 1.10
N ASN A 42 24.39 16.02 0.34
CA ASN A 42 23.77 14.83 -0.23
C ASN A 42 23.26 14.01 0.97
N ALA A 43 21.94 13.88 1.11
CA ALA A 43 21.37 12.97 2.11
C ALA A 43 22.09 11.62 1.95
N PRO A 44 22.54 10.98 3.02
CA PRO A 44 23.37 9.78 2.92
C PRO A 44 22.65 8.74 2.09
N ASN A 45 23.18 8.49 0.88
CA ASN A 45 22.79 7.34 0.07
C ASN A 45 23.29 6.10 0.80
N ASN A 46 22.53 5.60 1.78
CA ASN A 46 22.77 4.32 2.41
C ASN A 46 22.40 3.19 1.42
N ILE A 47 23.10 3.12 0.30
CA ILE A 47 23.09 1.93 -0.53
C ILE A 47 24.04 0.96 0.16
N ASN A 48 23.51 -0.11 0.71
CA ASN A 48 24.31 -1.22 1.18
C ASN A 48 24.62 -2.11 -0.03
N GLU A 49 25.70 -1.79 -0.75
CA GLU A 49 26.10 -2.48 -2.00
C GLU A 49 26.30 -4.00 -1.81
N ASP A 50 26.54 -4.46 -0.58
CA ASP A 50 26.65 -5.89 -0.24
C ASP A 50 25.28 -6.59 -0.08
N PHE A 51 24.16 -5.84 -0.14
CA PHE A 51 22.83 -6.40 0.03
C PHE A 51 22.23 -6.81 -1.32
N ASP A 52 22.69 -7.94 -1.85
CA ASP A 52 22.34 -8.43 -3.17
C ASP A 52 21.57 -9.74 -3.15
N GLY A 53 20.97 -10.05 -4.31
CA GLY A 53 20.28 -11.30 -4.58
C GLY A 53 18.84 -11.34 -4.08
N THR A 54 18.28 -12.53 -4.05
CA THR A 54 16.89 -12.75 -3.65
C THR A 54 16.80 -12.96 -2.14
N LYS A 55 16.02 -12.10 -1.48
CA LYS A 55 15.74 -12.17 -0.04
C LYS A 55 14.31 -12.63 0.17
N GLN A 56 14.11 -13.65 1.01
CA GLN A 56 12.79 -14.15 1.33
C GLN A 56 12.07 -13.20 2.30
N ILE A 57 10.79 -13.00 2.11
CA ILE A 57 9.95 -12.23 3.04
C ILE A 57 9.71 -13.05 4.32
N ASP A 58 9.85 -12.40 5.45
CA ASP A 58 9.47 -12.93 6.76
C ASP A 58 8.00 -12.59 7.02
N ALA A 59 7.11 -13.55 6.80
CA ALA A 59 5.67 -13.36 6.98
C ALA A 59 5.31 -12.91 8.40
N ASN A 60 6.04 -13.37 9.43
CA ASN A 60 5.76 -13.04 10.83
C ASN A 60 6.13 -11.59 11.20
N LYS A 61 7.01 -10.94 10.42
CA LYS A 61 7.42 -9.54 10.62
C LYS A 61 6.76 -8.59 9.62
N SER A 62 6.02 -9.14 8.67
CA SER A 62 5.32 -8.39 7.63
C SER A 62 3.87 -8.14 8.02
N THR A 63 3.33 -7.00 7.62
CA THR A 63 1.97 -6.60 7.94
C THR A 63 1.28 -6.04 6.70
N ALA A 64 -0.02 -6.26 6.60
CA ALA A 64 -0.86 -5.59 5.63
C ALA A 64 -2.22 -5.25 6.25
N THR A 65 -2.64 -4.00 6.11
CA THR A 65 -3.92 -3.49 6.60
C THR A 65 -4.69 -2.89 5.44
N TRP A 66 -5.99 -3.06 5.47
CA TRP A 66 -6.88 -2.49 4.45
C TRP A 66 -7.86 -1.51 5.08
N THR A 67 -8.24 -0.49 4.30
CA THR A 67 -9.28 0.47 4.65
C THR A 67 -10.28 0.56 3.51
N GLY A 68 -11.54 0.28 3.82
CA GLY A 68 -12.69 0.49 2.94
C GLY A 68 -13.57 1.61 3.45
N SER A 69 -14.43 2.17 2.60
CA SER A 69 -15.33 3.26 2.99
C SER A 69 -16.64 3.22 2.22
N LYS A 70 -17.66 3.89 2.77
CA LYS A 70 -18.93 4.14 2.07
C LYS A 70 -18.89 5.49 1.36
N LYS A 71 -19.43 5.53 0.14
CA LYS A 71 -19.35 6.71 -0.72
C LYS A 71 -20.22 7.88 -0.24
N LEU A 72 -21.39 7.58 0.32
CA LEU A 72 -22.40 8.59 0.68
C LEU A 72 -22.48 8.88 2.18
N ILE A 73 -21.66 8.20 3.00
CA ILE A 73 -21.63 8.41 4.44
C ILE A 73 -20.29 9.02 4.82
N VAL A 74 -20.31 10.26 5.29
CA VAL A 74 -19.11 10.98 5.74
C VAL A 74 -18.51 10.27 6.95
N ASP A 75 -17.19 10.14 6.96
CA ASP A 75 -16.40 9.54 8.06
C ASP A 75 -16.79 8.09 8.40
N TYR A 76 -17.27 7.35 7.38
CA TYR A 76 -17.51 5.93 7.51
C TYR A 76 -16.34 5.14 6.92
N TYR A 77 -15.63 4.41 7.76
CA TYR A 77 -14.52 3.56 7.37
C TYR A 77 -14.62 2.19 8.03
N ASP A 78 -14.31 1.16 7.26
CA ASP A 78 -14.06 -0.18 7.73
C ASP A 78 -12.56 -0.46 7.63
N TYR A 79 -11.99 -1.10 8.64
CA TYR A 79 -10.57 -1.42 8.72
C TYR A 79 -10.37 -2.90 8.98
N GLY A 80 -9.25 -3.41 8.51
CA GLY A 80 -8.91 -4.78 8.80
C GLY A 80 -7.49 -5.14 8.38
N THR A 81 -7.20 -6.42 8.49
CA THR A 81 -5.89 -7.00 8.19
C THR A 81 -6.03 -8.11 7.15
N VAL A 82 -4.92 -8.38 6.48
CA VAL A 82 -4.71 -9.59 5.70
C VAL A 82 -3.25 -10.01 5.89
N ASP A 83 -3.00 -11.30 6.13
CA ASP A 83 -1.65 -11.78 6.40
C ASP A 83 -0.83 -11.89 5.12
N VAL A 84 0.46 -11.53 5.23
CA VAL A 84 1.45 -11.88 4.22
C VAL A 84 1.75 -13.37 4.36
N LYS A 85 1.49 -14.15 3.32
CA LYS A 85 1.74 -15.60 3.30
C LYS A 85 3.19 -15.93 2.98
N SER A 86 3.73 -15.29 1.96
CA SER A 86 5.09 -15.50 1.46
C SER A 86 5.49 -14.40 0.50
N GLY A 87 6.74 -14.41 0.08
CA GLY A 87 7.24 -13.50 -0.93
C GLY A 87 8.74 -13.46 -0.98
N ASN A 88 9.25 -12.68 -1.90
CA ASN A 88 10.66 -12.37 -2.03
C ASN A 88 10.85 -10.95 -2.54
N ALA A 89 12.02 -10.39 -2.28
CA ALA A 89 12.50 -9.14 -2.84
C ALA A 89 13.86 -9.39 -3.49
N VAL A 90 14.08 -8.85 -4.68
CA VAL A 90 15.32 -9.02 -5.46
C VAL A 90 16.08 -7.71 -5.44
N PHE A 91 17.34 -7.79 -5.02
CA PHE A 91 18.23 -6.65 -4.96
C PHE A 91 19.43 -6.85 -5.89
N ALA A 92 19.89 -5.75 -6.51
CA ALA A 92 21.13 -5.67 -7.26
C ALA A 92 21.86 -4.40 -6.85
N ASN A 93 23.13 -4.52 -6.40
CA ASN A 93 23.91 -3.43 -5.84
C ASN A 93 23.17 -2.64 -4.73
N GLY A 94 22.47 -3.36 -3.85
CA GLY A 94 21.68 -2.77 -2.77
C GLY A 94 20.39 -2.07 -3.20
N ILE A 95 20.03 -2.11 -4.48
CA ILE A 95 18.84 -1.48 -5.05
C ILE A 95 17.78 -2.54 -5.29
N LEU A 96 16.54 -2.30 -4.84
CA LEU A 96 15.41 -3.15 -5.14
C LEU A 96 15.14 -3.13 -6.66
N THR A 97 15.09 -4.30 -7.28
CA THR A 97 14.87 -4.45 -8.73
C THR A 97 13.62 -5.25 -9.08
N GLY A 98 13.09 -6.04 -8.13
CA GLY A 98 11.94 -6.89 -8.37
C GLY A 98 11.52 -7.66 -7.12
N GLY A 99 10.58 -8.56 -7.29
CA GLY A 99 10.09 -9.42 -6.22
C GLY A 99 8.60 -9.71 -6.33
N GLU A 100 8.09 -10.46 -5.37
CA GLU A 100 6.66 -10.71 -5.26
C GLU A 100 6.23 -10.85 -3.80
N VAL A 101 4.97 -10.55 -3.53
CA VAL A 101 4.30 -10.77 -2.24
C VAL A 101 3.00 -11.51 -2.48
N VAL A 102 2.75 -12.54 -1.69
CA VAL A 102 1.52 -13.32 -1.67
C VAL A 102 0.80 -13.08 -0.35
N PHE A 103 -0.48 -12.75 -0.42
CA PHE A 103 -1.37 -12.56 0.73
C PHE A 103 -2.27 -13.79 0.91
N ASP A 104 -2.49 -14.19 2.16
CA ASP A 104 -3.45 -15.23 2.51
C ASP A 104 -4.85 -14.61 2.64
N MET A 105 -5.66 -14.75 1.61
CA MET A 105 -7.03 -14.20 1.63
C MET A 105 -7.94 -14.89 2.64
N ALA A 106 -7.59 -16.10 3.11
CA ALA A 106 -8.34 -16.76 4.18
C ALA A 106 -8.15 -16.06 5.54
N SER A 107 -7.05 -15.32 5.71
CA SER A 107 -6.77 -14.54 6.91
C SER A 107 -7.47 -13.19 6.95
N ILE A 108 -8.08 -12.74 5.82
CA ILE A 108 -8.72 -11.41 5.79
C ILE A 108 -9.73 -11.27 6.92
N ASN A 109 -9.60 -10.20 7.67
CA ASN A 109 -10.37 -9.96 8.88
C ASN A 109 -10.69 -8.48 9.04
N ALA A 110 -11.93 -8.16 9.42
CA ALA A 110 -12.32 -6.83 9.85
C ALA A 110 -11.94 -6.65 11.33
N THR A 111 -11.29 -5.54 11.67
CA THR A 111 -10.85 -5.22 13.04
C THR A 111 -11.55 -3.98 13.60
N SER A 112 -12.20 -3.20 12.74
CA SER A 112 -13.06 -2.10 13.09
C SER A 112 -14.01 -1.82 11.95
N THR A 113 -15.25 -1.54 12.26
CA THR A 113 -16.28 -1.20 11.27
C THR A 113 -16.87 0.16 11.60
N GLY A 114 -17.40 0.83 10.58
CA GLY A 114 -18.18 2.04 10.77
C GLY A 114 -19.39 1.80 11.68
N LYS A 115 -19.91 2.84 12.26
CA LYS A 115 -20.95 2.88 13.33
C LYS A 115 -21.84 1.62 13.41
N ASN A 116 -21.64 0.82 14.49
CA ASN A 116 -22.48 -0.31 14.91
C ASN A 116 -22.52 -1.52 13.95
N ALA A 117 -21.54 -1.72 13.12
CA ALA A 117 -21.44 -2.92 12.32
C ALA A 117 -20.78 -4.07 13.11
N ASP A 118 -21.08 -5.28 12.72
CA ASP A 118 -20.56 -6.53 13.27
C ASP A 118 -19.32 -6.93 12.45
N GLU A 119 -18.14 -6.94 13.10
CA GLU A 119 -16.86 -7.26 12.48
C GLU A 119 -16.83 -8.68 11.91
N ASP A 120 -17.39 -9.64 12.64
CA ASP A 120 -17.48 -11.05 12.19
C ASP A 120 -18.37 -11.17 10.95
N LYS A 121 -19.48 -10.44 10.92
CA LYS A 121 -20.37 -10.41 9.77
C LYS A 121 -19.67 -9.78 8.55
N LEU A 122 -18.94 -8.68 8.74
CA LEU A 122 -18.19 -8.07 7.65
C LEU A 122 -17.09 -9.01 7.17
N THR A 123 -16.34 -9.63 8.07
CA THR A 123 -15.31 -10.64 7.75
C THR A 123 -15.89 -11.77 6.90
N GLY A 124 -17.03 -12.35 7.34
CA GLY A 124 -17.73 -13.38 6.59
C GLY A 124 -18.16 -12.93 5.20
N HIS A 125 -18.63 -11.68 5.08
CA HIS A 125 -19.03 -11.11 3.81
C HIS A 125 -17.84 -10.89 2.86
N LEU A 126 -16.72 -10.37 3.37
CA LEU A 126 -15.50 -10.20 2.58
C LEU A 126 -14.97 -11.54 2.01
N LYS A 127 -15.12 -12.64 2.78
CA LYS A 127 -14.69 -13.98 2.35
C LYS A 127 -15.65 -14.64 1.35
N SER A 128 -16.91 -14.18 1.28
CA SER A 128 -17.94 -14.78 0.44
C SER A 128 -17.70 -14.62 -1.05
N ASP A 129 -18.43 -15.38 -1.86
CA ASP A 129 -18.44 -15.30 -3.33
C ASP A 129 -18.92 -13.94 -3.86
N ALA A 130 -19.77 -13.25 -3.09
CA ALA A 130 -20.24 -11.90 -3.40
C ALA A 130 -19.11 -10.87 -3.37
N PHE A 131 -17.98 -11.16 -2.66
CA PHE A 131 -16.86 -10.24 -2.53
C PHE A 131 -15.57 -10.87 -3.09
N PHE A 132 -14.67 -11.39 -2.24
CA PHE A 132 -13.38 -11.94 -2.69
C PHE A 132 -13.41 -13.41 -3.10
N ASP A 133 -14.48 -14.14 -2.79
CA ASP A 133 -14.64 -15.57 -3.11
C ASP A 133 -13.43 -16.40 -2.66
N VAL A 134 -13.07 -16.26 -1.39
CA VAL A 134 -11.83 -16.78 -0.81
C VAL A 134 -11.74 -18.31 -0.92
N ALA A 135 -12.87 -19.01 -0.90
CA ALA A 135 -12.90 -20.46 -1.09
C ALA A 135 -12.34 -20.89 -2.45
N LYS A 136 -12.53 -20.07 -3.47
CA LYS A 136 -12.04 -20.31 -4.84
C LYS A 136 -10.70 -19.60 -5.10
N TYR A 137 -10.49 -18.46 -4.50
CA TYR A 137 -9.31 -17.62 -4.69
C TYR A 137 -8.64 -17.34 -3.34
N PRO A 138 -7.94 -18.34 -2.76
CA PRO A 138 -7.38 -18.23 -1.41
C PRO A 138 -6.18 -17.28 -1.31
N GLU A 139 -5.69 -16.77 -2.44
CA GLU A 139 -4.51 -15.90 -2.49
C GLU A 139 -4.76 -14.67 -3.35
N ALA A 140 -4.15 -13.56 -2.93
CA ALA A 140 -3.88 -12.40 -3.78
C ALA A 140 -2.36 -12.24 -3.91
N LYS A 141 -1.90 -11.72 -5.06
CA LYS A 141 -0.47 -11.63 -5.35
C LYS A 141 -0.11 -10.32 -6.03
N PHE A 142 0.97 -9.69 -5.60
CA PHE A 142 1.60 -8.58 -6.27
C PHE A 142 2.98 -8.99 -6.78
N VAL A 143 3.26 -8.77 -8.06
CA VAL A 143 4.56 -9.03 -8.69
C VAL A 143 5.13 -7.71 -9.16
N ILE A 144 6.29 -7.33 -8.64
CA ILE A 144 6.98 -6.09 -9.02
C ILE A 144 7.54 -6.27 -10.44
N THR A 145 7.11 -5.44 -11.37
CA THR A 145 7.63 -5.37 -12.74
C THR A 145 8.64 -4.24 -12.93
N SER A 146 8.58 -3.22 -12.07
CA SER A 146 9.54 -2.11 -12.03
C SER A 146 9.63 -1.53 -10.61
N ALA A 147 10.86 -1.19 -10.20
CA ALA A 147 11.13 -0.50 -8.95
C ALA A 147 12.04 0.71 -9.28
N ALA A 148 11.43 1.85 -9.59
CA ALA A 148 12.15 3.06 -9.93
C ALA A 148 12.48 3.85 -8.66
N ARG A 149 13.78 4.04 -8.37
CA ARG A 149 14.23 4.81 -7.22
C ARG A 149 14.08 6.29 -7.53
N GLU A 150 13.29 7.02 -6.72
CA GLU A 150 13.04 8.45 -6.92
C GLU A 150 13.98 9.36 -6.12
N GLY A 151 14.62 8.81 -5.09
CA GLY A 151 15.62 9.48 -4.26
C GLY A 151 15.62 8.95 -2.82
N GLY A 152 16.77 9.00 -2.16
CA GLY A 152 16.90 8.44 -0.81
C GLY A 152 16.44 6.99 -0.74
N ASN A 153 15.45 6.70 0.08
CA ASN A 153 14.84 5.39 0.24
C ASN A 153 13.50 5.25 -0.51
N THR A 154 13.04 6.28 -1.20
CA THR A 154 11.73 6.29 -1.86
C THR A 154 11.81 5.71 -3.27
N TYR A 155 10.87 4.83 -3.58
CA TYR A 155 10.72 4.16 -4.86
C TYR A 155 9.29 4.35 -5.38
N LEU A 156 9.14 4.43 -6.70
CA LEU A 156 7.87 4.14 -7.36
C LEU A 156 7.87 2.65 -7.72
N LEU A 157 7.07 1.86 -7.05
CA LEU A 157 6.86 0.45 -7.38
C LEU A 157 5.72 0.33 -8.39
N SER A 158 5.97 -0.37 -9.48
CA SER A 158 4.96 -0.76 -10.45
C SER A 158 4.93 -2.27 -10.57
N GLY A 159 3.75 -2.84 -10.74
CA GLY A 159 3.65 -4.30 -10.84
C GLY A 159 2.24 -4.77 -11.18
N ASP A 160 2.13 -6.07 -11.28
CA ASP A 160 0.89 -6.77 -11.58
C ASP A 160 0.25 -7.28 -10.27
N LEU A 161 -0.91 -6.74 -9.93
CA LEU A 161 -1.71 -7.20 -8.79
C LEU A 161 -2.78 -8.17 -9.28
N THR A 162 -2.83 -9.35 -8.68
CA THR A 162 -3.85 -10.37 -8.92
C THR A 162 -4.75 -10.51 -7.71
N ILE A 163 -6.04 -10.26 -7.88
CA ILE A 163 -7.10 -10.48 -6.89
C ILE A 163 -8.24 -11.22 -7.58
N LYS A 164 -8.87 -12.20 -6.90
CA LYS A 164 -10.02 -12.95 -7.43
C LYS A 164 -9.76 -13.52 -8.84
N GLY A 165 -8.52 -13.93 -9.12
CA GLY A 165 -8.10 -14.47 -10.41
C GLY A 165 -8.03 -13.45 -11.57
N LYS A 166 -8.17 -12.16 -11.28
CA LYS A 166 -7.99 -11.07 -12.23
C LYS A 166 -6.68 -10.34 -11.95
N THR A 167 -5.94 -10.02 -13.00
CA THR A 167 -4.66 -9.32 -12.90
C THR A 167 -4.77 -7.95 -13.58
N ALA A 168 -4.28 -6.93 -12.90
CA ALA A 168 -4.19 -5.57 -13.45
C ALA A 168 -2.94 -4.86 -12.92
N PRO A 169 -2.38 -3.91 -13.69
CA PRO A 169 -1.24 -3.13 -13.25
C PRO A 169 -1.62 -2.16 -12.13
N VAL A 170 -0.72 -1.99 -11.17
CA VAL A 170 -0.83 -1.00 -10.10
C VAL A 170 0.54 -0.38 -9.86
N SER A 171 0.55 0.93 -9.50
CA SER A 171 1.77 1.65 -9.14
C SER A 171 1.53 2.50 -7.90
N PHE A 172 2.49 2.51 -6.99
CA PHE A 172 2.39 3.26 -5.74
C PHE A 172 3.80 3.59 -5.20
N PRO A 173 3.93 4.67 -4.41
CA PRO A 173 5.17 4.99 -3.74
C PRO A 173 5.42 4.02 -2.58
N ALA A 174 6.69 3.67 -2.34
CA ALA A 174 7.13 2.85 -1.24
C ALA A 174 8.51 3.28 -0.75
N ASP A 175 8.75 3.12 0.54
CA ASP A 175 10.07 3.30 1.13
C ASP A 175 10.76 1.94 1.29
N VAL A 176 12.02 1.88 0.85
CA VAL A 176 12.87 0.69 0.95
C VAL A 176 14.05 1.00 1.84
N ILE A 177 14.13 0.38 3.00
CA ILE A 177 15.19 0.59 3.98
C ILE A 177 15.95 -0.72 4.17
N VAL A 178 17.23 -0.72 3.87
CA VAL A 178 18.13 -1.84 4.12
C VAL A 178 18.97 -1.54 5.35
N ALA A 179 18.83 -2.34 6.39
CA ALA A 179 19.59 -2.19 7.63
C ALA A 179 19.80 -3.54 8.33
N ASN A 180 20.96 -3.73 8.95
CA ASN A 180 21.27 -4.91 9.76
C ASN A 180 21.02 -6.24 9.03
N GLY A 181 21.32 -6.31 7.73
CA GLY A 181 21.14 -7.51 6.91
C GLY A 181 19.71 -7.86 6.55
N THR A 182 18.76 -6.95 6.77
CA THR A 182 17.34 -7.08 6.35
C THR A 182 16.89 -5.88 5.54
N ALA A 183 15.87 -6.07 4.72
CA ALA A 183 15.17 -4.96 4.06
C ALA A 183 13.75 -4.84 4.61
N SER A 184 13.28 -3.60 4.74
CA SER A 184 11.88 -3.25 5.00
C SER A 184 11.36 -2.46 3.81
N ILE A 185 10.28 -2.93 3.20
CA ILE A 185 9.59 -2.30 2.08
C ILE A 185 8.19 -1.93 2.58
N ALA A 186 7.90 -0.65 2.67
CA ALA A 186 6.62 -0.17 3.19
C ALA A 186 5.98 0.82 2.22
N GLY A 187 4.68 0.71 2.01
CA GLY A 187 3.97 1.58 1.07
C GLY A 187 2.47 1.57 1.29
N THR A 188 1.81 2.45 0.54
CA THR A 188 0.36 2.59 0.53
C THR A 188 -0.13 2.56 -0.91
N ALA A 189 -1.00 1.62 -1.23
CA ALA A 189 -1.61 1.48 -2.54
C ALA A 189 -3.11 1.80 -2.48
N THR A 190 -3.60 2.61 -3.42
CA THR A 190 -5.02 2.80 -3.68
C THR A 190 -5.42 1.87 -4.81
N ILE A 191 -6.41 1.01 -4.58
CA ILE A 191 -6.77 -0.08 -5.48
C ILE A 191 -8.26 0.00 -5.81
N ASP A 192 -8.61 0.10 -7.11
CA ASP A 192 -9.99 -0.05 -7.58
C ASP A 192 -10.36 -1.53 -7.61
N ARG A 193 -11.18 -1.97 -6.66
CA ARG A 193 -11.63 -3.36 -6.52
C ARG A 193 -12.46 -3.86 -7.69
N THR A 194 -13.10 -2.95 -8.42
CA THR A 194 -14.00 -3.30 -9.52
C THR A 194 -13.27 -3.87 -10.73
N ILE A 195 -11.99 -3.50 -10.92
CA ILE A 195 -11.10 -4.06 -11.94
C ILE A 195 -10.93 -5.58 -11.73
N TYR A 196 -10.97 -6.03 -10.47
CA TYR A 196 -10.80 -7.43 -10.07
C TYR A 196 -12.12 -8.18 -9.91
N ASP A 197 -13.22 -7.65 -10.48
CA ASP A 197 -14.55 -8.26 -10.41
C ASP A 197 -15.13 -8.36 -8.98
N VAL A 198 -14.71 -7.48 -8.10
CA VAL A 198 -15.29 -7.30 -6.75
C VAL A 198 -16.32 -6.18 -6.84
N ARG A 199 -17.56 -6.52 -7.21
CA ARG A 199 -18.59 -5.56 -7.64
C ARG A 199 -19.58 -5.18 -6.54
N PHE A 200 -19.69 -5.98 -5.48
CA PHE A 200 -20.73 -5.79 -4.47
C PHE A 200 -20.76 -4.34 -3.93
N GLY A 201 -21.95 -3.76 -3.88
CA GLY A 201 -22.16 -2.41 -3.38
C GLY A 201 -21.56 -1.27 -4.22
N SER A 202 -21.08 -1.54 -5.45
CA SER A 202 -20.57 -0.52 -6.36
C SER A 202 -21.71 0.06 -7.20
N ASP A 203 -21.82 1.38 -7.25
CA ASP A 203 -22.81 2.10 -8.07
C ASP A 203 -22.50 2.07 -9.56
N LYS A 204 -21.33 1.57 -9.97
CA LYS A 204 -21.03 1.24 -11.37
C LYS A 204 -21.86 0.06 -11.89
N PHE A 205 -22.27 -0.85 -11.01
CA PHE A 205 -22.93 -2.11 -11.39
C PHE A 205 -24.35 -2.25 -10.85
N PHE A 206 -24.67 -1.54 -9.77
CA PHE A 206 -25.99 -1.64 -9.11
C PHE A 206 -26.61 -0.27 -8.94
N GLN A 207 -27.93 -0.18 -9.16
CA GLN A 207 -28.72 1.02 -8.95
C GLN A 207 -29.41 0.99 -7.58
N ASP A 208 -29.87 2.13 -7.12
CA ASP A 208 -30.71 2.30 -5.93
C ASP A 208 -30.11 1.78 -4.61
N LEU A 209 -28.78 1.82 -4.49
CA LEU A 209 -28.07 1.36 -3.31
C LEU A 209 -28.22 2.31 -2.10
N GLY A 210 -28.57 3.59 -2.32
CA GLY A 210 -28.62 4.59 -1.25
C GLY A 210 -27.33 4.63 -0.44
N ASP A 211 -27.45 4.67 0.89
CA ASP A 211 -26.29 4.70 1.80
C ASP A 211 -25.46 3.39 1.84
N ASN A 212 -25.85 2.39 1.06
CA ASN A 212 -25.10 1.14 0.96
C ASN A 212 -24.03 1.16 -0.14
N VAL A 213 -23.87 2.27 -0.85
CA VAL A 213 -22.79 2.40 -1.84
C VAL A 213 -21.44 2.34 -1.14
N ILE A 214 -20.66 1.33 -1.53
CA ILE A 214 -19.27 1.13 -1.08
C ILE A 214 -18.36 1.78 -2.12
N ASN A 215 -17.36 2.55 -1.67
CA ASN A 215 -16.35 3.09 -2.57
C ASN A 215 -15.68 1.97 -3.37
N ASP A 216 -15.44 2.24 -4.65
CA ASP A 216 -14.75 1.29 -5.52
C ASP A 216 -13.27 1.17 -5.16
N GLU A 217 -12.69 2.24 -4.65
CA GLU A 217 -11.32 2.26 -4.17
C GLU A 217 -11.23 1.86 -2.71
N PHE A 218 -10.23 1.05 -2.41
CA PHE A 218 -9.77 0.79 -1.05
C PHE A 218 -8.27 1.06 -0.93
N ILE A 219 -7.83 1.29 0.29
CA ILE A 219 -6.42 1.54 0.61
C ILE A 219 -5.83 0.26 1.20
N LEU A 220 -4.66 -0.12 0.70
CA LEU A 220 -3.82 -1.17 1.28
C LEU A 220 -2.51 -0.55 1.76
N GLU A 221 -2.30 -0.54 3.07
CA GLU A 221 -1.02 -0.20 3.69
C GLU A 221 -0.28 -1.49 4.01
N PHE A 222 0.99 -1.58 3.62
CA PHE A 222 1.77 -2.78 3.85
C PHE A 222 3.19 -2.46 4.29
N LYS A 223 3.76 -3.41 5.02
CA LYS A 223 5.18 -3.46 5.36
C LYS A 223 5.66 -4.89 5.17
N ALA A 224 6.49 -5.13 4.18
CA ALA A 224 7.17 -6.39 3.94
C ALA A 224 8.59 -6.32 4.49
N VAL A 225 8.99 -7.31 5.28
CA VAL A 225 10.31 -7.40 5.90
C VAL A 225 11.00 -8.68 5.42
N THR A 226 12.26 -8.59 5.00
CA THR A 226 13.03 -9.77 4.60
C THR A 226 13.61 -10.52 5.81
N LYS A 227 13.93 -11.81 5.60
CA LYS A 227 14.66 -12.64 6.60
C LYS A 227 16.10 -12.24 6.66
#